data_40f2e54e7e28c15b6fecfd4fb88aab1d
#
_entry.id   40f2e54e7e28c15b6fecfd4fb88aab1d
#
_cell.length_a   1.000
_cell.length_b   1.000
_cell.length_c   1.000
_cell.angle_alpha   90.00
_cell.angle_beta   90.00
_cell.angle_gamma   90.00
#
_symmetry.space_group_name_H-M   'P 1'
#
loop_
_entity.id
_entity.type
_entity.pdbx_description
1 polymer ?
#
loop_
_entity_poly.entity_id
_entity_poly.type
_entity_poly.pdbx_seq_one_letter_code
_entity_poly.pdbx_strand_id
1 'polypeptide(L)'
;MLESLIFSLNSTMPLFFLMLLGYLLHRRQFLTDDFVAMANKFVFHVALPVQLFRDLATMDVRASFDGPYVLFCAAATTASILVIWGLARLFLKDKHIVGEFVQASYRSSAAILGAAFIQNIYGTSGLSGLMILGSVPLYNIFAVVILTLESPSQDARSGMGEKLVKSLKGIVTNPILLGIAAGFVWSLLRLPMPAMANKTLSSLAGMTSPLALLAIGAGFKGRAALGYLRPTAVATVIKLILLPAVFLPVAVQLGFVDQKLVALMVMLGSVTTPAGYVMAKQMGHEGTLTGSVCVTTTFFSALTLTFWVFWARSQGYIL
;
A
#
# COMPACT_ATOMS: atom_id res chain seq x y z
N MET A 1 -8.94 -5.10 24.80
CA MET A 1 -7.91 -4.08 24.50
C MET A 1 -6.49 -4.64 24.51
N LEU A 2 -6.02 -5.27 25.58
CA LEU A 2 -4.64 -5.76 25.67
C LEU A 2 -4.34 -6.80 24.57
N GLU A 3 -5.21 -7.76 24.35
CA GLU A 3 -5.04 -8.78 23.29
C GLU A 3 -4.99 -8.17 21.89
N SER A 4 -5.88 -7.21 21.60
CA SER A 4 -5.86 -6.49 20.31
C SER A 4 -4.58 -5.68 20.12
N LEU A 5 -4.07 -5.08 21.18
CA LEU A 5 -2.80 -4.35 21.16
C LEU A 5 -1.62 -5.30 20.92
N ILE A 6 -1.55 -6.42 21.66
CA ILE A 6 -0.50 -7.44 21.49
C ILE A 6 -0.55 -7.99 20.07
N PHE A 7 -1.73 -8.30 19.53
CA PHE A 7 -1.87 -8.75 18.16
C PHE A 7 -1.40 -7.71 17.14
N SER A 8 -1.83 -6.44 17.31
CA SER A 8 -1.41 -5.34 16.43
C SER A 8 0.10 -5.13 16.46
N LEU A 9 0.72 -5.20 17.64
CA LEU A 9 2.18 -5.12 17.80
C LEU A 9 2.87 -6.31 17.12
N ASN A 10 2.41 -7.53 17.35
CA ASN A 10 2.98 -8.73 16.72
C ASN A 10 2.85 -8.70 15.18
N SER A 11 1.83 -8.05 14.64
CA SER A 11 1.62 -7.91 13.19
C SER A 11 2.47 -6.79 12.56
N THR A 12 2.79 -5.72 13.31
CA THR A 12 3.45 -4.53 12.75
C THR A 12 4.92 -4.40 13.14
N MET A 13 5.31 -4.82 14.36
CA MET A 13 6.69 -4.71 14.81
C MET A 13 7.71 -5.50 13.97
N PRO A 14 7.42 -6.71 13.44
CA PRO A 14 8.33 -7.38 12.53
C PRO A 14 8.71 -6.55 11.30
N LEU A 15 7.77 -5.74 10.77
CA LEU A 15 8.04 -4.83 9.65
C LEU A 15 9.04 -3.75 10.07
N PHE A 16 8.87 -3.19 11.26
CA PHE A 16 9.80 -2.21 11.81
C PHE A 16 11.20 -2.81 12.04
N PHE A 17 11.28 -4.02 12.60
CA PHE A 17 12.57 -4.69 12.82
C PHE A 17 13.31 -5.01 11.52
N LEU A 18 12.60 -5.35 10.45
CA LEU A 18 13.22 -5.53 9.12
C LEU A 18 13.80 -4.22 8.59
N MET A 19 13.11 -3.09 8.75
CA MET A 19 13.64 -1.77 8.39
C MET A 19 14.85 -1.41 9.25
N LEU A 20 14.78 -1.64 10.56
CA LEU A 20 15.90 -1.41 11.47
C LEU A 20 17.13 -2.26 11.12
N LEU A 21 16.90 -3.55 10.78
CA LEU A 21 17.95 -4.45 10.32
C LEU A 21 18.59 -3.92 9.02
N GLY A 22 17.79 -3.51 8.04
CA GLY A 22 18.28 -2.90 6.82
C GLY A 22 19.18 -1.67 7.08
N TYR A 23 18.73 -0.79 7.97
CA TYR A 23 19.51 0.39 8.39
C TYR A 23 20.84 0.00 9.05
N LEU A 24 20.83 -0.95 9.99
CA LEU A 24 22.03 -1.39 10.69
C LEU A 24 23.04 -2.09 9.77
N LEU A 25 22.55 -2.94 8.87
CA LEU A 25 23.39 -3.63 7.88
C LEU A 25 24.02 -2.66 6.87
N HIS A 26 23.27 -1.65 6.43
CA HIS A 26 23.78 -0.61 5.55
C HIS A 26 24.84 0.26 6.29
N ARG A 27 24.57 0.65 7.53
CA ARG A 27 25.53 1.41 8.34
C ARG A 27 26.85 0.65 8.57
N ARG A 28 26.79 -0.68 8.61
CA ARG A 28 27.97 -1.56 8.69
C ARG A 28 28.57 -1.92 7.33
N GLN A 29 28.11 -1.29 6.24
CA GLN A 29 28.54 -1.54 4.86
C GLN A 29 28.35 -2.99 4.39
N PHE A 30 27.52 -3.78 5.07
CA PHE A 30 27.15 -5.13 4.60
C PHE A 30 26.14 -5.06 3.44
N LEU A 31 25.13 -4.15 3.53
CA LEU A 31 24.28 -3.79 2.40
C LEU A 31 24.80 -2.51 1.77
N THR A 32 25.22 -2.59 0.51
CA THR A 32 25.71 -1.45 -0.27
C THR A 32 24.56 -0.69 -0.95
N ASP A 33 24.82 0.53 -1.41
CA ASP A 33 23.86 1.30 -2.22
C ASP A 33 23.49 0.56 -3.51
N ASP A 34 24.43 -0.17 -4.13
CA ASP A 34 24.18 -1.01 -5.30
C ASP A 34 23.23 -2.16 -5.01
N PHE A 35 23.36 -2.80 -3.85
CA PHE A 35 22.42 -3.82 -3.41
C PHE A 35 21.01 -3.23 -3.25
N VAL A 36 20.91 -2.06 -2.63
CA VAL A 36 19.61 -1.37 -2.42
C VAL A 36 18.98 -1.01 -3.78
N ALA A 37 19.77 -0.50 -4.71
CA ALA A 37 19.31 -0.19 -6.07
C ALA A 37 18.83 -1.44 -6.81
N MET A 38 19.60 -2.54 -6.74
CA MET A 38 19.25 -3.81 -7.37
C MET A 38 18.01 -4.44 -6.73
N ALA A 39 17.92 -4.44 -5.40
CA ALA A 39 16.74 -4.94 -4.67
C ALA A 39 15.47 -4.18 -5.06
N ASN A 40 15.52 -2.84 -5.11
CA ASN A 40 14.40 -2.02 -5.57
C ASN A 40 14.03 -2.34 -7.03
N LYS A 41 15.02 -2.51 -7.92
CA LYS A 41 14.79 -2.88 -9.32
C LYS A 41 14.14 -4.26 -9.45
N PHE A 42 14.64 -5.26 -8.71
CA PHE A 42 14.06 -6.60 -8.69
C PHE A 42 12.62 -6.61 -8.15
N VAL A 43 12.38 -5.92 -7.04
CA VAL A 43 11.03 -5.83 -6.47
C VAL A 43 10.07 -5.16 -7.45
N PHE A 44 10.46 -4.07 -8.09
CA PHE A 44 9.60 -3.33 -9.02
C PHE A 44 9.27 -4.11 -10.29
N HIS A 45 10.28 -4.77 -10.90
CA HIS A 45 10.11 -5.42 -12.21
C HIS A 45 9.68 -6.88 -12.14
N VAL A 46 9.90 -7.56 -11.01
CA VAL A 46 9.65 -9.00 -10.87
C VAL A 46 8.71 -9.30 -9.71
N ALA A 47 9.15 -9.04 -8.46
CA ALA A 47 8.43 -9.54 -7.29
C ALA A 47 7.02 -8.92 -7.14
N LEU A 48 6.89 -7.60 -7.31
CA LEU A 48 5.62 -6.89 -7.17
C LEU A 48 4.63 -7.20 -8.30
N PRO A 49 5.01 -7.21 -9.59
CA PRO A 49 4.13 -7.69 -10.67
C PRO A 49 3.65 -9.13 -10.46
N VAL A 50 4.54 -10.04 -10.05
CA VAL A 50 4.21 -11.43 -9.76
C VAL A 50 3.24 -11.53 -8.57
N GLN A 51 3.46 -10.76 -7.52
CA GLN A 51 2.56 -10.71 -6.37
C GLN A 51 1.15 -10.29 -6.80
N LEU A 52 1.02 -9.18 -7.53
CA LEU A 52 -0.29 -8.66 -7.95
C LEU A 52 -0.97 -9.57 -8.97
N PHE A 53 -0.22 -10.15 -9.90
CA PHE A 53 -0.73 -11.21 -10.78
C PHE A 53 -1.32 -12.36 -9.97
N ARG A 54 -0.54 -12.91 -9.03
CA ARG A 54 -0.96 -14.07 -8.23
C ARG A 54 -2.17 -13.74 -7.36
N ASP A 55 -2.15 -12.60 -6.68
CA ASP A 55 -3.23 -12.19 -5.78
C ASP A 55 -4.57 -12.07 -6.53
N LEU A 56 -4.55 -11.57 -7.77
CA LEU A 56 -5.75 -11.50 -8.62
C LEU A 56 -6.09 -12.83 -9.30
N ALA A 57 -5.10 -13.56 -9.80
CA ALA A 57 -5.32 -14.82 -10.53
C ALA A 57 -5.87 -15.93 -9.64
N THR A 58 -5.55 -15.92 -8.33
CA THR A 58 -6.03 -16.92 -7.35
C THR A 58 -7.30 -16.50 -6.61
N MET A 59 -7.82 -15.29 -6.88
CA MET A 59 -9.01 -14.77 -6.23
C MET A 59 -10.27 -15.39 -6.87
N ASP A 60 -11.11 -16.04 -6.05
CA ASP A 60 -12.44 -16.43 -6.48
C ASP A 60 -13.41 -15.26 -6.32
N VAL A 61 -13.52 -14.47 -7.38
CA VAL A 61 -14.33 -13.25 -7.40
C VAL A 61 -15.83 -13.54 -7.25
N ARG A 62 -16.29 -14.77 -7.54
CA ARG A 62 -17.73 -15.08 -7.64
C ARG A 62 -18.34 -15.80 -6.44
N ALA A 63 -17.55 -16.54 -5.67
CA ALA A 63 -18.08 -17.43 -4.61
C ALA A 63 -18.76 -16.68 -3.45
N SER A 64 -18.45 -15.40 -3.24
CA SER A 64 -19.06 -14.56 -2.20
C SER A 64 -19.11 -13.09 -2.61
N PHE A 65 -19.39 -12.81 -3.90
CA PHE A 65 -19.35 -11.46 -4.45
C PHE A 65 -20.42 -10.56 -3.81
N ASP A 66 -19.97 -9.57 -3.08
CA ASP A 66 -20.78 -8.48 -2.53
C ASP A 66 -20.48 -7.19 -3.31
N GLY A 67 -21.28 -6.94 -4.34
CA GLY A 67 -21.12 -5.79 -5.23
C GLY A 67 -21.14 -4.45 -4.49
N PRO A 68 -22.13 -4.17 -3.63
CA PRO A 68 -22.16 -2.95 -2.82
C PRO A 68 -20.91 -2.73 -1.97
N TYR A 69 -20.39 -3.78 -1.34
CA TYR A 69 -19.18 -3.69 -0.52
C TYR A 69 -17.92 -3.42 -1.36
N VAL A 70 -17.73 -4.14 -2.47
CA VAL A 70 -16.61 -3.92 -3.40
C VAL A 70 -16.67 -2.51 -3.98
N LEU A 71 -17.89 -2.05 -4.37
CA LEU A 71 -18.08 -0.69 -4.87
C LEU A 71 -17.74 0.36 -3.81
N PHE A 72 -18.14 0.15 -2.56
CA PHE A 72 -17.76 1.04 -1.46
C PHE A 72 -16.24 1.11 -1.28
N CYS A 73 -15.54 -0.05 -1.26
CA CYS A 73 -14.08 -0.08 -1.18
C CYS A 73 -13.44 0.70 -2.34
N ALA A 74 -13.94 0.53 -3.56
CA ALA A 74 -13.43 1.23 -4.74
C ALA A 74 -13.72 2.74 -4.68
N ALA A 75 -14.93 3.12 -4.30
CA ALA A 75 -15.33 4.52 -4.18
C ALA A 75 -14.55 5.25 -3.06
N ALA A 76 -14.44 4.64 -1.88
CA ALA A 76 -13.67 5.19 -0.77
C ALA A 76 -12.19 5.34 -1.12
N THR A 77 -11.61 4.34 -1.80
CA THR A 77 -10.23 4.40 -2.30
C THR A 77 -10.05 5.53 -3.31
N THR A 78 -10.89 5.58 -4.34
CA THR A 78 -10.79 6.60 -5.40
C THR A 78 -11.02 8.00 -4.85
N ALA A 79 -12.04 8.20 -4.02
CA ALA A 79 -12.33 9.49 -3.40
C ALA A 79 -11.16 9.95 -2.51
N SER A 80 -10.61 9.06 -1.67
CA SER A 80 -9.43 9.35 -0.85
C SER A 80 -8.26 9.83 -1.69
N ILE A 81 -7.94 9.12 -2.77
CA ILE A 81 -6.82 9.44 -3.65
C ILE A 81 -7.01 10.79 -4.31
N LEU A 82 -8.16 11.03 -4.93
CA LEU A 82 -8.44 12.27 -5.66
C LEU A 82 -8.46 13.49 -4.73
N VAL A 83 -9.07 13.37 -3.55
CA VAL A 83 -9.10 14.45 -2.55
C VAL A 83 -7.69 14.74 -2.03
N ILE A 84 -6.94 13.71 -1.63
CA ILE A 84 -5.56 13.89 -1.15
C ILE A 84 -4.69 14.50 -2.24
N TRP A 85 -4.82 14.05 -3.49
CA TRP A 85 -4.04 14.58 -4.61
C TRP A 85 -4.37 16.03 -4.91
N GLY A 86 -5.66 16.40 -4.97
CA GLY A 86 -6.11 17.78 -5.14
C GLY A 86 -5.58 18.69 -4.03
N LEU A 87 -5.75 18.29 -2.76
CA LEU A 87 -5.26 19.05 -1.61
C LEU A 87 -3.73 19.15 -1.58
N ALA A 88 -3.02 18.07 -1.91
CA ALA A 88 -1.55 18.09 -1.98
C ALA A 88 -1.05 19.06 -3.05
N ARG A 89 -1.68 19.09 -4.23
CA ARG A 89 -1.35 20.08 -5.28
C ARG A 89 -1.61 21.52 -4.86
N LEU A 90 -2.65 21.76 -4.07
CA LEU A 90 -2.99 23.10 -3.59
C LEU A 90 -2.06 23.57 -2.45
N PHE A 91 -1.85 22.74 -1.44
CA PHE A 91 -1.26 23.15 -0.17
C PHE A 91 0.23 22.83 -0.01
N LEU A 92 0.78 21.80 -0.70
CA LEU A 92 2.20 21.52 -0.62
C LEU A 92 2.99 22.55 -1.42
N LYS A 93 3.93 23.23 -0.74
CA LYS A 93 4.83 24.22 -1.34
C LYS A 93 5.85 23.54 -2.28
N ASP A 94 6.44 22.43 -1.82
CA ASP A 94 7.36 21.63 -2.60
C ASP A 94 6.57 20.66 -3.49
N LYS A 95 6.57 20.93 -4.80
CA LYS A 95 5.84 20.10 -5.77
C LYS A 95 6.54 18.79 -6.08
N HIS A 96 7.83 18.68 -5.80
CA HIS A 96 8.60 17.44 -6.05
C HIS A 96 8.17 16.27 -5.15
N ILE A 97 7.61 16.57 -3.97
CA ILE A 97 7.15 15.55 -3.04
C ILE A 97 5.67 15.17 -3.20
N VAL A 98 4.91 15.83 -4.08
CA VAL A 98 3.45 15.61 -4.23
C VAL A 98 3.16 14.14 -4.52
N GLY A 99 3.83 13.52 -5.49
CA GLY A 99 3.62 12.12 -5.84
C GLY A 99 3.87 11.17 -4.67
N GLU A 100 4.97 11.37 -3.94
CA GLU A 100 5.31 10.59 -2.74
C GLU A 100 4.30 10.80 -1.62
N PHE A 101 3.94 12.05 -1.34
CA PHE A 101 2.99 12.41 -0.30
C PHE A 101 1.63 11.76 -0.53
N VAL A 102 1.10 11.87 -1.75
CA VAL A 102 -0.21 11.33 -2.09
C VAL A 102 -0.24 9.83 -1.90
N GLN A 103 0.69 9.10 -2.56
CA GLN A 103 0.69 7.64 -2.45
C GLN A 103 0.95 7.13 -1.03
N ALA A 104 1.81 7.79 -0.26
CA ALA A 104 2.09 7.41 1.12
C ALA A 104 0.88 7.64 2.04
N SER A 105 0.05 8.64 1.74
CA SER A 105 -1.13 8.99 2.54
C SER A 105 -2.32 8.06 2.33
N TYR A 106 -2.47 7.40 1.18
CA TYR A 106 -3.63 6.52 0.95
C TYR A 106 -3.30 5.02 0.95
N ARG A 107 -2.09 4.62 0.51
CA ARG A 107 -1.76 3.20 0.34
C ARG A 107 -1.71 2.46 1.66
N SER A 108 -2.31 1.27 1.68
CA SER A 108 -2.32 0.37 2.82
C SER A 108 -1.66 -0.97 2.50
N SER A 109 -1.15 -1.63 3.52
CA SER A 109 -0.78 -3.05 3.48
C SER A 109 -2.02 -3.95 3.64
N ALA A 110 -3.07 -3.62 2.87
CA ALA A 110 -4.42 -4.19 3.01
C ALA A 110 -4.44 -5.70 2.78
N ALA A 111 -3.72 -6.20 1.77
CA ALA A 111 -3.71 -7.63 1.44
C ALA A 111 -3.15 -8.50 2.56
N ILE A 112 -2.04 -8.08 3.18
CA ILE A 112 -1.36 -8.88 4.21
C ILE A 112 -2.05 -8.69 5.57
N LEU A 113 -2.18 -7.44 6.02
CA LEU A 113 -2.72 -7.15 7.34
C LEU A 113 -4.23 -7.37 7.41
N GLY A 114 -4.98 -7.12 6.32
CA GLY A 114 -6.42 -7.34 6.28
C GLY A 114 -6.78 -8.81 6.53
N ALA A 115 -6.16 -9.72 5.80
CA ALA A 115 -6.36 -11.14 6.01
C ALA A 115 -5.96 -11.58 7.43
N ALA A 116 -4.82 -11.09 7.94
CA ALA A 116 -4.33 -11.44 9.28
C ALA A 116 -5.27 -10.94 10.39
N PHE A 117 -5.79 -9.71 10.30
CA PHE A 117 -6.72 -9.16 11.30
C PHE A 117 -8.06 -9.90 11.30
N ILE A 118 -8.63 -10.18 10.12
CA ILE A 118 -9.90 -10.92 10.02
C ILE A 118 -9.71 -12.35 10.53
N GLN A 119 -8.62 -13.03 10.16
CA GLN A 119 -8.29 -14.36 10.63
C GLN A 119 -8.13 -14.42 12.16
N ASN A 120 -7.50 -13.41 12.76
CA ASN A 120 -7.30 -13.36 14.21
C ASN A 120 -8.62 -13.14 14.99
N ILE A 121 -9.51 -12.29 14.49
CA ILE A 121 -10.74 -11.94 15.18
C ILE A 121 -11.84 -12.99 14.94
N TYR A 122 -11.95 -13.52 13.72
CA TYR A 122 -13.08 -14.34 13.28
C TYR A 122 -12.71 -15.79 12.90
N GLY A 123 -11.44 -16.17 12.96
CA GLY A 123 -10.98 -17.51 12.57
C GLY A 123 -11.03 -17.79 11.06
N THR A 124 -11.35 -16.82 10.22
CA THR A 124 -11.46 -16.95 8.75
C THR A 124 -10.98 -15.67 8.07
N SER A 125 -10.44 -15.80 6.87
CA SER A 125 -9.97 -14.65 6.07
C SER A 125 -10.79 -14.41 4.78
N GLY A 126 -11.91 -15.11 4.60
CA GLY A 126 -12.66 -15.17 3.34
C GLY A 126 -13.10 -13.81 2.77
N LEU A 127 -13.53 -12.86 3.61
CA LEU A 127 -13.98 -11.54 3.17
C LEU A 127 -12.84 -10.56 2.80
N SER A 128 -11.59 -10.85 3.19
CA SER A 128 -10.44 -10.00 2.83
C SER A 128 -10.26 -9.87 1.32
N GLY A 129 -10.59 -10.91 0.55
CA GLY A 129 -10.52 -10.91 -0.90
C GLY A 129 -11.38 -9.84 -1.56
N LEU A 130 -12.59 -9.59 -1.07
CA LEU A 130 -13.48 -8.55 -1.61
C LEU A 130 -12.93 -7.14 -1.41
N MET A 131 -12.36 -6.86 -0.23
CA MET A 131 -11.70 -5.59 0.06
C MET A 131 -10.45 -5.42 -0.83
N ILE A 132 -9.66 -6.48 -1.02
CA ILE A 132 -8.49 -6.48 -1.91
C ILE A 132 -8.91 -6.16 -3.35
N LEU A 133 -9.97 -6.79 -3.84
CA LEU A 133 -10.50 -6.55 -5.19
C LEU A 133 -10.89 -5.09 -5.40
N GLY A 134 -11.59 -4.48 -4.44
CA GLY A 134 -12.06 -3.10 -4.52
C GLY A 134 -10.96 -2.04 -4.31
N SER A 135 -9.81 -2.37 -3.70
CA SER A 135 -8.82 -1.37 -3.31
C SER A 135 -7.44 -1.56 -3.95
N VAL A 136 -6.87 -2.76 -3.91
CA VAL A 136 -5.46 -2.98 -4.26
C VAL A 136 -5.11 -2.70 -5.72
N PRO A 137 -5.93 -3.10 -6.72
CA PRO A 137 -5.70 -2.70 -8.11
C PRO A 137 -5.68 -1.17 -8.26
N LEU A 138 -6.64 -0.47 -7.64
CA LEU A 138 -6.74 0.99 -7.68
C LEU A 138 -5.53 1.65 -7.03
N TYR A 139 -5.06 1.15 -5.86
CA TYR A 139 -3.85 1.65 -5.23
C TYR A 139 -2.64 1.65 -6.18
N ASN A 140 -2.48 0.59 -6.96
CA ASN A 140 -1.34 0.46 -7.87
C ASN A 140 -1.53 1.26 -9.15
N ILE A 141 -2.72 1.27 -9.74
CA ILE A 141 -3.03 2.07 -10.93
C ILE A 141 -2.81 3.55 -10.63
N PHE A 142 -3.44 4.06 -9.58
CA PHE A 142 -3.28 5.48 -9.20
C PHE A 142 -1.85 5.82 -8.79
N ALA A 143 -1.13 4.91 -8.11
CA ALA A 143 0.26 5.18 -7.77
C ALA A 143 1.13 5.34 -9.02
N VAL A 144 0.97 4.47 -10.03
CA VAL A 144 1.69 4.60 -11.30
C VAL A 144 1.33 5.90 -12.01
N VAL A 145 0.04 6.23 -12.10
CA VAL A 145 -0.44 7.47 -12.72
C VAL A 145 0.14 8.70 -12.00
N ILE A 146 -0.01 8.77 -10.69
CA ILE A 146 0.39 9.93 -9.89
C ILE A 146 1.91 10.09 -9.91
N LEU A 147 2.68 9.01 -9.67
CA LEU A 147 4.14 9.09 -9.70
C LEU A 147 4.67 9.44 -11.09
N THR A 148 4.00 9.03 -12.17
CA THR A 148 4.39 9.42 -13.53
C THR A 148 4.11 10.89 -13.78
N LEU A 149 2.92 11.38 -13.41
CA LEU A 149 2.50 12.77 -13.67
C LEU A 149 3.21 13.79 -12.76
N GLU A 150 3.57 13.40 -11.54
CA GLU A 150 4.28 14.24 -10.57
C GLU A 150 5.80 13.95 -10.56
N SER A 151 6.34 13.26 -11.58
CA SER A 151 7.77 12.93 -11.64
C SER A 151 8.63 14.18 -11.77
N PRO A 152 9.67 14.37 -10.93
CA PRO A 152 10.61 15.49 -11.02
C PRO A 152 11.41 15.53 -12.34
N SER A 153 11.55 14.39 -13.00
CA SER A 153 12.36 14.23 -14.22
C SER A 153 11.64 14.66 -15.51
N GLN A 154 10.42 15.22 -15.42
CA GLN A 154 9.76 15.75 -16.62
C GLN A 154 10.46 17.04 -17.06
N ASP A 155 11.25 16.93 -18.14
CA ASP A 155 11.92 18.06 -18.75
C ASP A 155 10.97 19.24 -18.97
N ALA A 156 11.33 20.40 -18.41
CA ALA A 156 10.54 21.63 -18.53
C ALA A 156 10.40 22.11 -19.99
N ARG A 157 11.20 21.55 -20.89
CA ARG A 157 11.29 21.92 -22.33
C ARG A 157 10.38 21.10 -23.24
N SER A 158 9.81 19.97 -22.78
CA SER A 158 8.93 19.15 -23.62
C SER A 158 7.53 19.75 -23.71
N GLY A 159 6.93 19.77 -24.89
CA GLY A 159 5.57 20.21 -25.11
C GLY A 159 4.54 19.35 -24.33
N MET A 160 3.38 19.92 -24.01
CA MET A 160 2.32 19.24 -23.25
C MET A 160 1.92 17.90 -23.89
N GLY A 161 1.86 17.82 -25.24
CA GLY A 161 1.53 16.62 -25.97
C GLY A 161 2.57 15.51 -25.83
N GLU A 162 3.86 15.85 -25.91
CA GLU A 162 4.96 14.87 -25.72
C GLU A 162 4.98 14.30 -24.31
N LYS A 163 4.75 15.17 -23.30
CA LYS A 163 4.64 14.76 -21.89
C LYS A 163 3.50 13.76 -21.70
N LEU A 164 2.34 14.04 -22.30
CA LEU A 164 1.18 13.17 -22.22
C LEU A 164 1.44 11.79 -22.86
N VAL A 165 1.99 11.78 -24.07
CA VAL A 165 2.33 10.53 -24.79
C VAL A 165 3.38 9.72 -24.04
N LYS A 166 4.43 10.36 -23.53
CA LYS A 166 5.48 9.71 -22.73
C LYS A 166 4.92 9.14 -21.43
N SER A 167 4.03 9.88 -20.74
CA SER A 167 3.36 9.43 -19.54
C SER A 167 2.41 8.25 -19.82
N LEU A 168 1.60 8.31 -20.87
CA LEU A 168 0.71 7.21 -21.27
C LEU A 168 1.51 5.95 -21.64
N LYS A 169 2.58 6.11 -22.41
CA LYS A 169 3.47 4.98 -22.73
C LYS A 169 4.08 4.37 -21.47
N GLY A 170 4.60 5.20 -20.56
CA GLY A 170 5.14 4.75 -19.27
C GLY A 170 4.12 4.01 -18.41
N ILE A 171 2.85 4.46 -18.40
CA ILE A 171 1.75 3.80 -17.70
C ILE A 171 1.44 2.43 -18.32
N VAL A 172 1.23 2.37 -19.64
CA VAL A 172 0.83 1.14 -20.35
C VAL A 172 1.94 0.07 -20.31
N THR A 173 3.21 0.48 -20.34
CA THR A 173 4.36 -0.45 -20.27
C THR A 173 4.83 -0.75 -18.84
N ASN A 174 4.13 -0.22 -17.82
CA ASN A 174 4.53 -0.44 -16.44
C ASN A 174 4.34 -1.91 -16.04
N PRO A 175 5.39 -2.60 -15.54
CA PRO A 175 5.33 -4.02 -15.22
C PRO A 175 4.29 -4.35 -14.15
N ILE A 176 4.01 -3.42 -13.24
CA ILE A 176 2.99 -3.57 -12.20
C ILE A 176 1.60 -3.63 -12.82
N LEU A 177 1.29 -2.72 -13.76
CA LEU A 177 -0.01 -2.68 -14.43
C LEU A 177 -0.20 -3.87 -15.36
N LEU A 178 0.88 -4.33 -16.01
CA LEU A 178 0.85 -5.56 -16.80
C LEU A 178 0.58 -6.79 -15.93
N GLY A 179 1.17 -6.87 -14.73
CA GLY A 179 0.89 -7.93 -13.75
C GLY A 179 -0.57 -7.93 -13.29
N ILE A 180 -1.13 -6.75 -12.99
CA ILE A 180 -2.55 -6.59 -12.62
C ILE A 180 -3.45 -7.03 -13.78
N ALA A 181 -3.21 -6.54 -14.99
CA ALA A 181 -4.01 -6.88 -16.16
C ALA A 181 -3.99 -8.38 -16.47
N ALA A 182 -2.80 -8.99 -16.44
CA ALA A 182 -2.63 -10.42 -16.65
C ALA A 182 -3.36 -11.25 -15.58
N GLY A 183 -3.24 -10.88 -14.30
CA GLY A 183 -3.93 -11.55 -13.19
C GLY A 183 -5.45 -11.45 -13.29
N PHE A 184 -5.94 -10.29 -13.70
CA PHE A 184 -7.37 -10.07 -13.91
C PHE A 184 -7.92 -10.92 -15.06
N VAL A 185 -7.21 -10.95 -16.21
CA VAL A 185 -7.56 -11.80 -17.35
C VAL A 185 -7.54 -13.28 -16.96
N TRP A 186 -6.52 -13.72 -16.21
CA TRP A 186 -6.41 -15.10 -15.71
C TRP A 186 -7.62 -15.50 -14.88
N SER A 187 -8.00 -14.65 -13.93
CA SER A 187 -9.16 -14.84 -13.06
C SER A 187 -10.48 -14.87 -13.84
N LEU A 188 -10.67 -13.96 -14.80
CA LEU A 188 -11.87 -13.93 -15.67
C LEU A 188 -12.02 -15.19 -16.50
N LEU A 189 -10.93 -15.69 -17.07
CA LEU A 189 -10.90 -16.92 -17.87
C LEU A 189 -10.96 -18.19 -17.02
N ARG A 190 -10.92 -18.07 -15.68
CA ARG A 190 -10.92 -19.20 -14.72
C ARG A 190 -9.86 -20.25 -15.04
N LEU A 191 -8.68 -19.81 -15.45
CA LEU A 191 -7.62 -20.73 -15.77
C LEU A 191 -7.12 -21.41 -14.48
N PRO A 192 -6.98 -22.76 -14.47
CA PRO A 192 -6.43 -23.42 -13.31
C PRO A 192 -4.96 -23.02 -13.11
N MET A 193 -4.60 -22.74 -11.87
CA MET A 193 -3.20 -22.46 -11.50
C MET A 193 -2.53 -23.76 -11.09
N PRO A 194 -1.57 -24.30 -11.89
CA PRO A 194 -0.85 -25.52 -11.52
C PRO A 194 -0.15 -25.33 -10.17
N ALA A 195 -0.16 -26.37 -9.32
CA ALA A 195 0.38 -26.30 -7.96
C ALA A 195 1.86 -25.85 -7.93
N MET A 196 2.66 -26.36 -8.88
CA MET A 196 4.08 -25.98 -9.01
C MET A 196 4.23 -24.50 -9.36
N ALA A 197 3.46 -24.00 -10.33
CA ALA A 197 3.46 -22.60 -10.72
C ALA A 197 3.05 -21.71 -9.52
N ASN A 198 1.95 -22.05 -8.83
CA ASN A 198 1.49 -21.29 -7.66
C ASN A 198 2.55 -21.23 -6.55
N LYS A 199 3.24 -22.35 -6.25
CA LYS A 199 4.33 -22.37 -5.27
C LYS A 199 5.49 -21.47 -5.67
N THR A 200 5.92 -21.51 -6.95
CA THR A 200 7.00 -20.66 -7.47
C THR A 200 6.62 -19.17 -7.42
N LEU A 201 5.42 -18.83 -7.90
CA LEU A 201 4.91 -17.45 -7.86
C LEU A 201 4.75 -16.96 -6.42
N SER A 202 4.30 -17.83 -5.49
CA SER A 202 4.19 -17.51 -4.07
C SER A 202 5.55 -17.20 -3.43
N SER A 203 6.59 -17.95 -3.78
CA SER A 203 7.95 -17.72 -3.28
C SER A 203 8.51 -16.39 -3.79
N LEU A 204 8.31 -16.06 -5.06
CA LEU A 204 8.72 -14.78 -5.64
C LEU A 204 7.92 -13.62 -5.04
N ALA A 205 6.60 -13.75 -4.93
CA ALA A 205 5.73 -12.75 -4.31
C ALA A 205 6.11 -12.50 -2.85
N GLY A 206 6.48 -13.53 -2.11
CA GLY A 206 6.92 -13.45 -0.71
C GLY A 206 8.18 -12.63 -0.49
N MET A 207 9.00 -12.43 -1.52
CA MET A 207 10.21 -11.59 -1.43
C MET A 207 9.89 -10.09 -1.48
N THR A 208 8.73 -9.68 -1.96
CA THR A 208 8.37 -8.26 -2.17
C THR A 208 8.53 -7.43 -0.90
N SER A 209 7.81 -7.79 0.16
CA SER A 209 7.82 -6.99 1.39
C SER A 209 9.14 -7.06 2.15
N PRO A 210 9.77 -8.21 2.37
CA PRO A 210 11.05 -8.26 3.07
C PRO A 210 12.15 -7.46 2.38
N LEU A 211 12.30 -7.61 1.06
CA LEU A 211 13.32 -6.84 0.31
C LEU A 211 13.03 -5.35 0.30
N ALA A 212 11.76 -4.96 0.12
CA ALA A 212 11.37 -3.55 0.17
C ALA A 212 11.63 -2.92 1.54
N LEU A 213 11.34 -3.63 2.65
CA LEU A 213 11.58 -3.15 4.01
C LEU A 213 13.08 -3.01 4.32
N LEU A 214 13.89 -3.98 3.92
CA LEU A 214 15.35 -3.87 4.02
C LEU A 214 15.87 -2.68 3.21
N ALA A 215 15.36 -2.47 1.99
CA ALA A 215 15.74 -1.35 1.13
C ALA A 215 15.31 0.01 1.72
N ILE A 216 14.13 0.11 2.34
CA ILE A 216 13.69 1.31 3.07
C ILE A 216 14.66 1.61 4.21
N GLY A 217 14.98 0.62 5.02
CA GLY A 217 15.89 0.77 6.14
C GLY A 217 17.29 1.20 5.69
N ALA A 218 17.85 0.50 4.71
CA ALA A 218 19.17 0.79 4.16
C ALA A 218 19.21 2.17 3.47
N GLY A 219 18.16 2.54 2.75
CA GLY A 219 18.06 3.85 2.10
C GLY A 219 17.63 5.00 3.01
N PHE A 220 17.40 4.75 4.31
CA PHE A 220 16.89 5.77 5.24
C PHE A 220 17.97 6.81 5.58
N LYS A 221 17.77 8.03 5.10
CA LYS A 221 18.65 9.19 5.35
C LYS A 221 18.02 10.06 6.44
N GLY A 222 18.31 9.76 7.71
CA GLY A 222 17.70 10.44 8.84
C GLY A 222 17.75 11.97 8.78
N ARG A 223 18.88 12.56 8.33
CA ARG A 223 19.03 14.01 8.18
C ARG A 223 18.10 14.60 7.09
N ALA A 224 17.93 13.91 5.98
CA ALA A 224 16.98 14.30 4.93
C ALA A 224 15.53 14.12 5.40
N ALA A 225 15.23 13.06 6.14
CA ALA A 225 13.91 12.79 6.71
C ALA A 225 13.45 13.91 7.67
N LEU A 226 14.38 14.56 8.40
CA LEU A 226 14.08 15.71 9.26
C LEU A 226 13.52 16.90 8.46
N GLY A 227 13.95 17.10 7.20
CA GLY A 227 13.41 18.12 6.32
C GLY A 227 11.93 17.90 5.95
N TYR A 228 11.45 16.66 6.04
CA TYR A 228 10.08 16.27 5.68
C TYR A 228 9.19 15.92 6.89
N LEU A 229 9.57 16.32 8.12
CA LEU A 229 8.80 15.97 9.33
C LEU A 229 7.33 16.41 9.24
N ARG A 230 7.05 17.64 8.78
CA ARG A 230 5.67 18.13 8.64
C ARG A 230 4.86 17.34 7.63
N PRO A 231 5.27 17.17 6.37
CA PRO A 231 4.52 16.36 5.42
C PRO A 231 4.44 14.89 5.86
N THR A 232 5.46 14.32 6.51
CA THR A 232 5.41 12.97 7.07
C THR A 232 4.33 12.85 8.15
N ALA A 233 4.29 13.77 9.10
CA ALA A 233 3.28 13.78 10.16
C ALA A 233 1.85 13.94 9.58
N VAL A 234 1.67 14.86 8.64
CA VAL A 234 0.37 15.07 7.99
C VAL A 234 -0.08 13.82 7.23
N ALA A 235 0.81 13.21 6.43
CA ALA A 235 0.50 11.97 5.72
C ALA A 235 0.15 10.83 6.67
N THR A 236 0.88 10.69 7.79
CA THR A 236 0.62 9.70 8.84
C THR A 236 -0.74 9.91 9.50
N VAL A 237 -1.11 11.15 9.84
CA VAL A 237 -2.42 11.48 10.42
C VAL A 237 -3.54 11.22 9.42
N ILE A 238 -3.38 11.64 8.17
CA ILE A 238 -4.35 11.33 7.10
C ILE A 238 -4.57 9.82 7.05
N LYS A 239 -3.50 9.05 6.97
CA LYS A 239 -3.53 7.61 6.78
C LYS A 239 -4.13 6.85 7.96
N LEU A 240 -3.70 7.14 9.18
CA LEU A 240 -4.05 6.33 10.36
C LEU A 240 -5.30 6.82 11.08
N ILE A 241 -5.68 8.08 10.89
CA ILE A 241 -6.77 8.71 11.64
C ILE A 241 -7.85 9.25 10.71
N LEU A 242 -7.52 10.13 9.77
CA LEU A 242 -8.51 10.86 8.97
C LEU A 242 -9.30 9.94 8.04
N LEU A 243 -8.63 9.07 7.29
CA LEU A 243 -9.31 8.14 6.39
C LEU A 243 -10.27 7.21 7.13
N PRO A 244 -9.87 6.51 8.21
CA PRO A 244 -10.80 5.72 9.00
C PRO A 244 -11.93 6.57 9.60
N ALA A 245 -11.62 7.75 10.16
CA ALA A 245 -12.62 8.61 10.80
C ALA A 245 -13.72 9.09 9.84
N VAL A 246 -13.38 9.29 8.56
CA VAL A 246 -14.35 9.71 7.54
C VAL A 246 -15.16 8.54 7.02
N PHE A 247 -14.50 7.43 6.66
CA PHE A 247 -15.15 6.36 5.90
C PHE A 247 -15.77 5.25 6.77
N LEU A 248 -15.27 4.99 8.00
CA LEU A 248 -15.88 3.95 8.86
C LEU A 248 -17.30 4.30 9.32
N PRO A 249 -17.61 5.53 9.75
CA PRO A 249 -18.99 5.89 10.06
C PRO A 249 -19.94 5.74 8.87
N VAL A 250 -19.50 6.11 7.66
CA VAL A 250 -20.29 5.93 6.43
C VAL A 250 -20.51 4.45 6.15
N ALA A 251 -19.47 3.62 6.31
CA ALA A 251 -19.55 2.17 6.14
C ALA A 251 -20.59 1.54 7.09
N VAL A 252 -20.59 1.95 8.36
CA VAL A 252 -21.57 1.49 9.36
C VAL A 252 -23.01 1.90 8.98
N GLN A 253 -23.21 3.14 8.53
CA GLN A 253 -24.53 3.60 8.06
C GLN A 253 -25.04 2.81 6.85
N LEU A 254 -24.12 2.28 6.00
CA LEU A 254 -24.46 1.40 4.89
C LEU A 254 -24.61 -0.08 5.29
N GLY A 255 -24.53 -0.39 6.58
CA GLY A 255 -24.70 -1.74 7.12
C GLY A 255 -23.44 -2.64 7.00
N PHE A 256 -22.26 -2.07 6.73
CA PHE A 256 -21.01 -2.83 6.71
C PHE A 256 -20.45 -2.95 8.13
N VAL A 257 -20.73 -4.08 8.78
CA VAL A 257 -20.34 -4.43 10.14
C VAL A 257 -19.46 -5.69 10.16
N ASP A 258 -19.02 -6.13 11.34
CA ASP A 258 -18.25 -7.35 11.56
C ASP A 258 -16.99 -7.44 10.67
N GLN A 259 -16.81 -8.54 9.98
CA GLN A 259 -15.64 -8.81 9.13
C GLN A 259 -15.43 -7.74 8.05
N LYS A 260 -16.53 -7.19 7.47
CA LYS A 260 -16.47 -6.13 6.48
C LYS A 260 -15.89 -4.85 7.06
N LEU A 261 -16.32 -4.49 8.27
CA LEU A 261 -15.83 -3.29 8.95
C LEU A 261 -14.36 -3.44 9.35
N VAL A 262 -13.94 -4.61 9.86
CA VAL A 262 -12.55 -4.89 10.20
C VAL A 262 -11.66 -4.82 8.95
N ALA A 263 -12.09 -5.37 7.81
CA ALA A 263 -11.38 -5.23 6.55
C ALA A 263 -11.22 -3.76 6.13
N LEU A 264 -12.27 -2.95 6.26
CA LEU A 264 -12.23 -1.51 5.97
C LEU A 264 -11.29 -0.76 6.93
N MET A 265 -11.26 -1.10 8.22
CA MET A 265 -10.31 -0.51 9.16
C MET A 265 -8.87 -0.71 8.71
N VAL A 266 -8.52 -1.93 8.27
CA VAL A 266 -7.18 -2.21 7.78
C VAL A 266 -6.93 -1.55 6.43
N MET A 267 -7.89 -1.56 5.51
CA MET A 267 -7.81 -0.90 4.22
C MET A 267 -7.52 0.61 4.36
N LEU A 268 -8.20 1.28 5.28
CA LEU A 268 -8.12 2.72 5.46
C LEU A 268 -7.01 3.14 6.42
N GLY A 269 -6.78 2.40 7.51
CA GLY A 269 -5.97 2.80 8.67
C GLY A 269 -4.74 1.94 8.97
N SER A 270 -4.31 1.04 8.08
CA SER A 270 -3.09 0.26 8.32
C SER A 270 -1.82 0.96 7.80
N VAL A 271 -0.67 0.34 8.06
CA VAL A 271 0.64 0.83 7.62
C VAL A 271 0.70 1.12 6.12
N THR A 272 1.43 2.15 5.74
CA THR A 272 1.75 2.42 4.34
C THR A 272 2.62 1.29 3.78
N THR A 273 2.22 0.74 2.62
CA THR A 273 2.92 -0.42 2.05
C THR A 273 4.34 -0.09 1.59
N PRO A 274 5.34 -0.94 1.91
CA PRO A 274 6.71 -0.80 1.45
C PRO A 274 6.86 -0.73 -0.09
N ALA A 275 5.95 -1.35 -0.83
CA ALA A 275 5.91 -1.28 -2.30
C ALA A 275 5.84 0.17 -2.82
N GLY A 276 5.22 1.09 -2.06
CA GLY A 276 5.17 2.51 -2.42
C GLY A 276 6.55 3.15 -2.49
N TYR A 277 7.45 2.84 -1.55
CA TYR A 277 8.83 3.31 -1.59
C TYR A 277 9.58 2.83 -2.84
N VAL A 278 9.45 1.54 -3.14
CA VAL A 278 10.10 0.94 -4.32
C VAL A 278 9.60 1.60 -5.61
N MET A 279 8.27 1.81 -5.72
CA MET A 279 7.66 2.49 -6.86
C MET A 279 8.17 3.93 -6.99
N ALA A 280 8.21 4.70 -5.91
CA ALA A 280 8.73 6.06 -5.90
C ALA A 280 10.18 6.08 -6.41
N LYS A 281 11.06 5.25 -5.86
CA LYS A 281 12.47 5.15 -6.28
C LYS A 281 12.63 4.79 -7.76
N GLN A 282 11.90 3.80 -8.25
CA GLN A 282 12.02 3.32 -9.64
C GLN A 282 11.37 4.27 -10.65
N MET A 283 10.47 5.13 -10.20
CA MET A 283 9.78 6.12 -11.05
C MET A 283 10.37 7.54 -10.96
N GLY A 284 11.61 7.66 -10.43
CA GLY A 284 12.40 8.89 -10.45
C GLY A 284 12.15 9.85 -9.29
N HIS A 285 11.51 9.39 -8.23
CA HIS A 285 11.35 10.15 -6.99
C HIS A 285 12.45 9.80 -5.97
N GLU A 286 12.65 10.65 -4.97
CA GLU A 286 13.66 10.41 -3.92
C GLU A 286 13.34 9.23 -3.00
N GLY A 287 12.06 8.95 -2.76
CA GLY A 287 11.60 7.92 -1.83
C GLY A 287 11.75 8.30 -0.35
N THR A 288 12.36 9.44 -0.04
CA THR A 288 12.64 9.85 1.34
C THR A 288 11.38 10.06 2.15
N LEU A 289 10.40 10.75 1.58
CA LEU A 289 9.12 11.00 2.24
C LEU A 289 8.32 9.69 2.40
N THR A 290 8.21 8.90 1.35
CA THR A 290 7.50 7.61 1.39
C THR A 290 8.12 6.66 2.42
N GLY A 291 9.45 6.58 2.49
CA GLY A 291 10.16 5.79 3.50
C GLY A 291 9.88 6.28 4.92
N SER A 292 9.90 7.59 5.14
CA SER A 292 9.60 8.20 6.46
C SER A 292 8.16 7.91 6.90
N VAL A 293 7.18 8.04 5.99
CA VAL A 293 5.78 7.72 6.28
C VAL A 293 5.60 6.21 6.54
N CYS A 294 6.32 5.35 5.80
CA CYS A 294 6.28 3.90 6.06
C CYS A 294 6.76 3.58 7.49
N VAL A 295 7.88 4.16 7.92
CA VAL A 295 8.41 3.99 9.29
C VAL A 295 7.41 4.50 10.35
N THR A 296 6.91 5.72 10.20
CA THR A 296 6.00 6.32 11.19
C THR A 296 4.66 5.60 11.25
N THR A 297 4.08 5.25 10.10
CA THR A 297 2.83 4.48 10.08
C THR A 297 3.00 3.07 10.63
N THR A 298 4.15 2.42 10.42
CA THR A 298 4.43 1.11 11.03
C THR A 298 4.46 1.21 12.55
N PHE A 299 5.09 2.24 13.09
CA PHE A 299 5.18 2.44 14.54
C PHE A 299 3.82 2.77 15.17
N PHE A 300 3.07 3.71 14.57
CA PHE A 300 1.82 4.19 15.16
C PHE A 300 0.60 3.34 14.82
N SER A 301 0.62 2.54 13.77
CA SER A 301 -0.54 1.75 13.34
C SER A 301 -1.00 0.72 14.37
N ALA A 302 -0.08 0.16 15.17
CA ALA A 302 -0.46 -0.76 16.24
C ALA A 302 -1.42 -0.10 17.24
N LEU A 303 -1.15 1.15 17.61
CA LEU A 303 -1.99 1.92 18.53
C LEU A 303 -3.31 2.34 17.86
N THR A 304 -3.23 2.87 16.63
CA THR A 304 -4.42 3.38 15.94
C THR A 304 -5.38 2.26 15.51
N LEU A 305 -4.88 1.12 15.03
CA LEU A 305 -5.72 -0.04 14.72
C LEU A 305 -6.37 -0.61 15.97
N THR A 306 -5.62 -0.69 17.09
CA THR A 306 -6.19 -1.09 18.38
C THR A 306 -7.30 -0.14 18.82
N PHE A 307 -7.10 1.17 18.66
CA PHE A 307 -8.13 2.18 18.95
C PHE A 307 -9.38 1.98 18.08
N TRP A 308 -9.22 1.79 16.75
CA TRP A 308 -10.36 1.59 15.85
C TRP A 308 -11.12 0.29 16.13
N VAL A 309 -10.43 -0.80 16.44
CA VAL A 309 -11.05 -2.06 16.86
C VAL A 309 -11.81 -1.88 18.19
N PHE A 310 -11.19 -1.18 19.15
CA PHE A 310 -11.87 -0.88 20.42
C PHE A 310 -13.12 -0.02 20.23
N TRP A 311 -13.02 1.04 19.42
CA TRP A 311 -14.17 1.90 19.08
C TRP A 311 -15.31 1.08 18.48
N ALA A 312 -15.04 0.25 17.50
CA ALA A 312 -16.08 -0.54 16.86
C ALA A 312 -16.71 -1.59 17.78
N ARG A 313 -15.91 -2.21 18.66
CA ARG A 313 -16.42 -3.12 19.69
C ARG A 313 -17.28 -2.39 20.71
N SER A 314 -16.88 -1.21 21.17
CA SER A 314 -17.64 -0.43 22.15
C SER A 314 -19.00 0.03 21.63
N GLN A 315 -19.13 0.18 20.31
CA GLN A 315 -20.38 0.51 19.63
C GLN A 315 -21.20 -0.72 19.22
N GLY A 316 -20.70 -1.94 19.45
CA GLY A 316 -21.37 -3.18 19.05
C GLY A 316 -21.35 -3.46 17.53
N TYR A 317 -20.43 -2.86 16.77
CA TYR A 317 -20.33 -3.04 15.31
C TYR A 317 -19.48 -4.26 14.93
N ILE A 318 -18.69 -4.80 15.84
CA ILE A 318 -17.88 -6.01 15.69
C ILE A 318 -17.89 -6.84 16.97
N LEU A 319 -17.70 -8.17 16.81
CA LEU A 319 -17.61 -9.14 17.93
C LEU A 319 -16.39 -8.91 18.84
#